data_24f50892967da58d0cf821ed12b7922b
#
_entry.id   24f50892967da58d0cf821ed12b7922b
#
_cell.length_a   1.000
_cell.length_b   1.000
_cell.length_c   1.000
_cell.angle_alpha   90.00
_cell.angle_beta   90.00
_cell.angle_gamma   90.00
#
_symmetry.space_group_name_H-M   'P 1'
#
loop_
_entity.id
_entity.type
_entity.pdbx_description
1 polymer ?
#
loop_
_entity_poly.entity_id
_entity_poly.type
_entity_poly.pdbx_seq_one_letter_code
_entity_poly.pdbx_strand_id
1 'polypeptide(L)'
;KVLQIEILKQKDRIAFAKKAIVYDEKTSRSDQLVKQRARWFNTWFKYAKLGIKLLGQGIIDLNWNQFLFAVLFLRPPLFLIVLVSFLFMIASLIISGMLFMYWLLGFTLFFLAVLIALVHSKAERKIYGAMAGIPAFMYYQLLSLLRVRKANKISVATQHYHNKTIDEIEV
;
A
#
# COMPACT_ATOMS: atom_id res chain seq x y z
N LYS A 1 0.89 5.29 -13.24
CA LYS A 1 1.64 4.01 -13.27
C LYS A 1 2.17 3.69 -14.67
N VAL A 2 1.35 3.75 -15.73
CA VAL A 2 1.81 3.48 -17.11
C VAL A 2 2.88 4.49 -17.53
N LEU A 3 2.62 5.78 -17.36
CA LEU A 3 3.59 6.85 -17.65
C LEU A 3 4.93 6.63 -16.93
N GLN A 4 4.90 6.25 -15.66
CA GLN A 4 6.12 5.96 -14.90
C GLN A 4 6.93 4.82 -15.51
N ILE A 5 6.26 3.77 -15.99
CA ILE A 5 6.94 2.65 -16.65
C ILE A 5 7.54 3.08 -17.99
N GLU A 6 6.83 3.90 -18.77
CA GLU A 6 7.36 4.39 -20.06
C GLU A 6 8.59 5.28 -19.88
N ILE A 7 8.60 6.18 -18.88
CA ILE A 7 9.77 6.98 -18.51
C ILE A 7 10.97 6.06 -18.20
N LEU A 8 10.75 5.03 -17.37
CA LEU A 8 11.82 4.13 -16.96
C LEU A 8 12.33 3.23 -18.08
N LYS A 9 11.48 2.86 -19.04
CA LYS A 9 11.92 2.13 -20.25
C LYS A 9 12.87 2.96 -21.12
N GLN A 10 12.71 4.28 -21.14
CA GLN A 10 13.61 5.21 -21.81
C GLN A 10 14.93 5.41 -21.04
N LYS A 11 15.11 4.67 -19.94
CA LYS A 11 16.25 4.78 -19.01
C LYS A 11 16.32 6.11 -18.25
N ASP A 12 15.25 6.89 -18.28
CA ASP A 12 15.12 8.12 -17.51
C ASP A 12 14.85 7.81 -16.04
N ARG A 13 15.01 8.81 -15.18
CA ARG A 13 14.80 8.71 -13.73
C ARG A 13 13.60 9.52 -13.28
N ILE A 14 12.87 8.98 -12.32
CA ILE A 14 11.81 9.69 -11.62
C ILE A 14 12.37 10.18 -10.29
N ALA A 15 12.42 11.50 -10.09
CA ALA A 15 12.89 12.10 -8.86
C ALA A 15 11.72 12.43 -7.92
N PHE A 16 11.98 12.35 -6.63
CA PHE A 16 11.04 12.79 -5.60
C PHE A 16 11.21 14.28 -5.32
N ALA A 17 10.15 15.05 -5.54
CA ALA A 17 10.14 16.49 -5.27
C ALA A 17 9.71 16.76 -3.83
N LYS A 18 10.65 16.84 -2.89
CA LYS A 18 10.37 16.97 -1.45
C LYS A 18 9.52 18.20 -1.09
N LYS A 19 9.63 19.28 -1.87
CA LYS A 19 8.91 20.55 -1.64
C LYS A 19 7.52 20.59 -2.30
N ALA A 20 7.20 19.62 -3.15
CA ALA A 20 5.88 19.55 -3.79
C ALA A 20 4.89 18.89 -2.82
N ILE A 21 4.10 19.71 -2.14
CA ILE A 21 3.08 19.26 -1.18
C ILE A 21 1.74 19.17 -1.91
N VAL A 22 1.08 18.03 -1.83
CA VAL A 22 -0.25 17.79 -2.38
C VAL A 22 -1.21 17.48 -1.23
N TYR A 23 -2.26 18.27 -1.11
CA TYR A 23 -3.37 18.03 -0.20
C TYR A 23 -4.44 17.21 -0.89
N ASP A 24 -4.84 16.11 -0.27
CA ASP A 24 -5.84 15.19 -0.84
C ASP A 24 -6.82 14.73 0.25
N GLU A 25 -8.11 14.99 0.03
CA GLU A 25 -9.17 14.55 0.93
C GLU A 25 -9.30 13.03 0.89
N LYS A 26 -9.16 12.40 2.05
CA LYS A 26 -9.36 10.96 2.19
C LYS A 26 -10.81 10.62 2.46
N THR A 27 -11.30 9.57 1.80
CA THR A 27 -12.66 9.09 2.02
C THR A 27 -12.85 8.61 3.46
N SER A 28 -13.86 9.16 4.13
CA SER A 28 -14.24 8.83 5.51
C SER A 28 -15.30 7.72 5.59
N ARG A 29 -16.01 7.43 4.49
CA ARG A 29 -17.09 6.44 4.44
C ARG A 29 -16.56 5.07 4.03
N SER A 30 -16.91 4.04 4.79
CA SER A 30 -16.45 2.67 4.56
C SER A 30 -16.87 2.08 3.22
N ASP A 31 -18.08 2.39 2.73
CA ASP A 31 -18.57 1.91 1.43
C ASP A 31 -17.77 2.51 0.25
N GLN A 32 -17.44 3.80 0.33
CA GLN A 32 -16.58 4.47 -0.65
C GLN A 32 -15.14 3.96 -0.58
N LEU A 33 -14.63 3.73 0.64
CA LEU A 33 -13.31 3.14 0.84
C LEU A 33 -13.19 1.79 0.12
N VAL A 34 -14.17 0.90 0.29
CA VAL A 34 -14.19 -0.41 -0.36
C VAL A 34 -14.19 -0.27 -1.89
N LYS A 35 -15.00 0.61 -2.46
CA LYS A 35 -15.05 0.86 -3.91
C LYS A 35 -13.73 1.42 -4.43
N GLN A 36 -13.15 2.40 -3.75
CA GLN A 36 -11.87 3.02 -4.11
C GLN A 36 -10.73 1.99 -4.07
N ARG A 37 -10.65 1.18 -3.02
CA ARG A 37 -9.62 0.15 -2.86
C ARG A 37 -9.77 -0.97 -3.89
N ALA A 38 -10.99 -1.40 -4.20
CA ALA A 38 -11.23 -2.39 -5.24
C ALA A 38 -10.71 -1.92 -6.61
N ARG A 39 -10.86 -0.62 -6.96
CA ARG A 39 -10.29 -0.03 -8.18
C ARG A 39 -8.74 -0.05 -8.14
N TRP A 40 -8.14 0.25 -7.00
CA TRP A 40 -6.69 0.23 -6.85
C TRP A 40 -6.11 -1.17 -7.03
N PHE A 41 -6.76 -2.20 -6.46
CA PHE A 41 -6.36 -3.59 -6.66
C PHE A 41 -6.54 -4.02 -8.10
N ASN A 42 -7.67 -3.69 -8.74
CA ASN A 42 -7.88 -3.97 -10.15
C ASN A 42 -6.80 -3.33 -11.02
N THR A 43 -6.45 -2.08 -10.75
CA THR A 43 -5.36 -1.38 -11.45
C THR A 43 -4.01 -2.06 -11.21
N TRP A 44 -3.73 -2.53 -10.00
CA TRP A 44 -2.50 -3.23 -9.68
C TRP A 44 -2.41 -4.55 -10.46
N PHE A 45 -3.45 -5.37 -10.47
CA PHE A 45 -3.50 -6.62 -11.23
C PHE A 45 -3.39 -6.38 -12.74
N LYS A 46 -4.11 -5.37 -13.27
CA LYS A 46 -4.09 -5.03 -14.69
C LYS A 46 -2.69 -4.70 -15.19
N TYR A 47 -1.92 -3.97 -14.40
CA TYR A 47 -0.61 -3.49 -14.81
C TYR A 47 0.57 -4.33 -14.27
N ALA A 48 0.32 -5.39 -13.52
CA ALA A 48 1.36 -6.27 -12.98
C ALA A 48 2.27 -6.84 -14.09
N LYS A 49 1.71 -7.22 -15.26
CA LYS A 49 2.50 -7.70 -16.40
C LYS A 49 3.54 -6.68 -16.89
N LEU A 50 3.21 -5.38 -16.85
CA LEU A 50 4.16 -4.33 -17.22
C LEU A 50 5.30 -4.21 -16.19
N GLY A 51 4.97 -4.36 -14.91
CA GLY A 51 5.97 -4.40 -13.85
C GLY A 51 6.93 -5.59 -13.99
N ILE A 52 6.40 -6.78 -14.32
CA ILE A 52 7.23 -7.98 -14.58
C ILE A 52 8.16 -7.77 -15.77
N LYS A 53 7.66 -7.17 -16.86
CA LYS A 53 8.51 -6.84 -18.01
C LYS A 53 9.63 -5.87 -17.64
N LEU A 54 9.31 -4.82 -16.88
CA LEU A 54 10.30 -3.84 -16.42
C LEU A 54 11.34 -4.49 -15.49
N LEU A 55 10.91 -5.43 -14.63
CA LEU A 55 11.80 -6.19 -13.77
C LEU A 55 12.81 -7.01 -14.59
N GLY A 56 12.31 -7.75 -15.59
CA GLY A 56 13.15 -8.52 -16.50
C GLY A 56 14.15 -7.64 -17.26
N GLN A 57 13.70 -6.50 -17.79
CA GLN A 57 14.58 -5.53 -18.45
C GLN A 57 15.64 -4.99 -17.49
N GLY A 58 15.26 -4.62 -16.26
CA GLY A 58 16.19 -4.13 -15.25
C GLY A 58 17.28 -5.14 -14.88
N ILE A 59 16.95 -6.44 -14.88
CA ILE A 59 17.93 -7.53 -14.64
C ILE A 59 18.85 -7.69 -15.86
N ILE A 60 18.29 -7.77 -17.07
CA ILE A 60 19.05 -8.00 -18.32
C ILE A 60 20.00 -6.82 -18.60
N ASP A 61 19.50 -5.61 -18.45
CA ASP A 61 20.25 -4.37 -18.71
C ASP A 61 21.16 -3.96 -17.54
N LEU A 62 21.17 -4.73 -16.42
CA LEU A 62 21.84 -4.40 -15.15
C LEU A 62 21.49 -2.97 -14.65
N ASN A 63 20.27 -2.55 -14.91
CA ASN A 63 19.80 -1.22 -14.57
C ASN A 63 19.07 -1.21 -13.22
N TRP A 64 19.80 -0.83 -12.15
CA TRP A 64 19.27 -0.79 -10.79
C TRP A 64 18.03 0.10 -10.63
N ASN A 65 17.92 1.19 -11.38
CA ASN A 65 16.77 2.09 -11.29
C ASN A 65 15.49 1.40 -11.79
N GLN A 66 15.57 0.71 -12.95
CA GLN A 66 14.46 -0.09 -13.47
C GLN A 66 14.10 -1.25 -12.53
N PHE A 67 15.12 -1.97 -12.05
CA PHE A 67 14.95 -3.10 -11.15
C PHE A 67 14.23 -2.69 -9.85
N LEU A 68 14.78 -1.70 -9.13
CA LEU A 68 14.20 -1.25 -7.84
C LEU A 68 12.80 -0.70 -8.01
N PHE A 69 12.57 0.07 -9.08
CA PHE A 69 11.23 0.59 -9.35
C PHE A 69 10.24 -0.54 -9.66
N ALA A 70 10.65 -1.54 -10.44
CA ALA A 70 9.81 -2.69 -10.76
C ALA A 70 9.44 -3.50 -9.49
N VAL A 71 10.39 -3.72 -8.58
CA VAL A 71 10.16 -4.36 -7.29
C VAL A 71 9.14 -3.57 -6.47
N LEU A 72 9.30 -2.24 -6.36
CA LEU A 72 8.35 -1.37 -5.65
C LEU A 72 6.97 -1.36 -6.31
N PHE A 73 6.93 -1.38 -7.64
CA PHE A 73 5.69 -1.41 -8.41
C PHE A 73 4.91 -2.72 -8.22
N LEU A 74 5.61 -3.85 -8.19
CA LEU A 74 5.05 -5.18 -8.01
C LEU A 74 4.73 -5.52 -6.56
N ARG A 75 5.23 -4.73 -5.60
CA ARG A 75 5.00 -4.97 -4.17
C ARG A 75 3.50 -5.15 -3.87
N PRO A 76 3.12 -6.29 -3.27
CA PRO A 76 1.74 -6.49 -2.83
C PRO A 76 1.32 -5.43 -1.80
N PRO A 77 0.02 -5.16 -1.68
CA PRO A 77 -0.48 -4.31 -0.60
C PRO A 77 -0.05 -4.84 0.77
N LEU A 78 0.39 -3.93 1.66
CA LEU A 78 0.93 -4.29 2.96
C LEU A 78 -0.01 -5.19 3.78
N PHE A 79 -1.32 -4.89 3.77
CA PHE A 79 -2.31 -5.68 4.51
C PHE A 79 -2.31 -7.16 4.09
N LEU A 80 -2.07 -7.44 2.78
CA LEU A 80 -2.03 -8.80 2.26
C LEU A 80 -0.80 -9.55 2.78
N ILE A 81 0.35 -8.87 2.81
CA ILE A 81 1.59 -9.43 3.38
C ILE A 81 1.37 -9.75 4.85
N VAL A 82 0.84 -8.81 5.64
CA VAL A 82 0.56 -9.00 7.07
C VAL A 82 -0.43 -10.14 7.28
N LEU A 83 -1.50 -10.21 6.49
CA LEU A 83 -2.49 -11.29 6.60
C LEU A 83 -1.89 -12.66 6.30
N VAL A 84 -1.15 -12.79 5.19
CA VAL A 84 -0.51 -14.05 4.79
C VAL A 84 0.52 -14.47 5.84
N SER A 85 1.34 -13.54 6.33
CA SER A 85 2.30 -13.80 7.41
C SER A 85 1.60 -14.27 8.68
N PHE A 86 0.46 -13.68 9.04
CA PHE A 86 -0.34 -14.08 10.19
C PHE A 86 -0.90 -15.50 10.03
N LEU A 87 -1.36 -15.86 8.82
CA LEU A 87 -1.82 -17.23 8.54
C LEU A 87 -0.67 -18.24 8.65
N PHE A 88 0.53 -17.90 8.15
CA PHE A 88 1.71 -18.74 8.33
C PHE A 88 2.12 -18.86 9.79
N MET A 89 2.00 -17.79 10.58
CA MET A 89 2.25 -17.85 12.02
C MET A 89 1.30 -18.85 12.72
N ILE A 90 0.00 -18.80 12.40
CA ILE A 90 -0.98 -19.75 12.95
C ILE A 90 -0.66 -21.18 12.50
N ALA A 91 -0.38 -21.39 11.22
CA ALA A 91 -0.05 -22.71 10.69
C ALA A 91 1.22 -23.28 11.35
N SER A 92 2.19 -22.46 11.67
CA SER A 92 3.43 -22.87 12.33
C SER A 92 3.24 -23.41 13.74
N LEU A 93 2.15 -23.05 14.44
CA LEU A 93 1.79 -23.67 15.74
C LEU A 93 1.62 -25.19 15.62
N ILE A 94 1.07 -25.66 14.48
CA ILE A 94 0.83 -27.09 14.26
C ILE A 94 2.12 -27.81 13.82
N ILE A 95 3.01 -27.10 13.12
CA ILE A 95 4.21 -27.68 12.53
C ILE A 95 5.36 -27.72 13.54
N SER A 96 5.66 -26.61 14.21
CA SER A 96 6.76 -26.48 15.15
C SER A 96 6.65 -25.23 16.00
N GLY A 97 6.73 -25.37 17.32
CA GLY A 97 6.74 -24.23 18.24
C GLY A 97 7.90 -23.25 17.99
N MET A 98 9.05 -23.77 17.50
CA MET A 98 10.19 -22.93 17.16
C MET A 98 9.88 -22.01 15.95
N LEU A 99 9.22 -22.53 14.92
CA LEU A 99 8.77 -21.72 13.77
C LEU A 99 7.75 -20.65 14.20
N PHE A 100 6.86 -20.98 15.10
CA PHE A 100 5.92 -20.01 15.66
C PHE A 100 6.67 -18.87 16.38
N MET A 101 7.71 -19.17 17.17
CA MET A 101 8.49 -18.15 17.85
C MET A 101 9.22 -17.22 16.88
N TYR A 102 9.74 -17.73 15.76
CA TYR A 102 10.34 -16.87 14.72
C TYR A 102 9.30 -15.92 14.08
N TRP A 103 8.10 -16.40 13.80
CA TRP A 103 7.02 -15.56 13.30
C TRP A 103 6.59 -14.50 14.31
N LEU A 104 6.46 -14.89 15.59
CA LEU A 104 6.11 -13.97 16.67
C LEU A 104 7.16 -12.88 16.85
N LEU A 105 8.44 -13.24 16.81
CA LEU A 105 9.55 -12.29 16.83
C LEU A 105 9.45 -11.32 15.64
N GLY A 106 9.23 -11.83 14.43
CA GLY A 106 9.08 -11.02 13.23
C GLY A 106 7.94 -10.00 13.35
N PHE A 107 6.77 -10.41 13.84
CA PHE A 107 5.65 -9.51 14.11
C PHE A 107 5.98 -8.47 15.17
N THR A 108 6.60 -8.89 16.26
CA THR A 108 7.01 -7.97 17.32
C THR A 108 7.95 -6.89 16.78
N LEU A 109 8.99 -7.29 16.03
CA LEU A 109 9.92 -6.35 15.41
C LEU A 109 9.23 -5.43 14.39
N PHE A 110 8.28 -5.94 13.61
CA PHE A 110 7.50 -5.14 12.67
C PHE A 110 6.69 -4.05 13.40
N PHE A 111 5.95 -4.40 14.44
CA PHE A 111 5.16 -3.43 15.19
C PHE A 111 6.03 -2.43 15.95
N LEU A 112 7.14 -2.88 16.53
CA LEU A 112 8.12 -1.98 17.15
C LEU A 112 8.69 -0.99 16.12
N ALA A 113 9.05 -1.44 14.93
CA ALA A 113 9.55 -0.56 13.87
C ALA A 113 8.51 0.50 13.48
N VAL A 114 7.23 0.12 13.39
CA VAL A 114 6.13 1.08 13.11
C VAL A 114 6.02 2.11 14.24
N LEU A 115 6.06 1.68 15.51
CA LEU A 115 6.00 2.57 16.67
C LEU A 115 7.20 3.54 16.69
N ILE A 116 8.41 3.02 16.49
CA ILE A 116 9.62 3.85 16.41
C ILE A 116 9.51 4.87 15.29
N ALA A 117 9.04 4.48 14.12
CA ALA A 117 8.83 5.39 13.00
C ALA A 117 7.83 6.50 13.33
N LEU A 118 6.71 6.19 14.00
CA LEU A 118 5.73 7.16 14.43
C LEU A 118 6.29 8.15 15.45
N VAL A 119 7.05 7.65 16.45
CA VAL A 119 7.70 8.50 17.45
C VAL A 119 8.76 9.40 16.79
N HIS A 120 9.58 8.83 15.92
CA HIS A 120 10.64 9.58 15.22
C HIS A 120 10.07 10.67 14.29
N SER A 121 8.94 10.40 13.63
CA SER A 121 8.24 11.38 12.78
C SER A 121 7.45 12.43 13.57
N LYS A 122 7.47 12.37 14.91
CA LYS A 122 6.65 13.24 15.78
C LYS A 122 5.18 13.24 15.38
N ALA A 123 4.65 12.06 15.08
CA ALA A 123 3.27 11.90 14.63
C ALA A 123 2.28 12.47 15.68
N GLU A 124 1.20 13.08 15.20
CA GLU A 124 0.14 13.63 16.05
C GLU A 124 -0.51 12.53 16.91
N ARG A 125 -0.96 12.88 18.12
CA ARG A 125 -1.62 11.94 19.03
C ARG A 125 -2.82 11.23 18.42
N LYS A 126 -3.54 11.89 17.53
CA LYS A 126 -4.68 11.32 16.78
C LYS A 126 -4.29 10.08 15.96
N ILE A 127 -3.05 10.03 15.45
CA ILE A 127 -2.56 8.91 14.64
C ILE A 127 -2.40 7.65 15.50
N TYR A 128 -1.94 7.79 16.74
CA TYR A 128 -1.84 6.65 17.67
C TYR A 128 -3.23 6.07 18.01
N GLY A 129 -4.24 6.93 18.20
CA GLY A 129 -5.62 6.48 18.40
C GLY A 129 -6.21 5.78 17.16
N ALA A 130 -5.83 6.25 15.96
CA ALA A 130 -6.28 5.65 14.70
C ALA A 130 -5.73 4.22 14.49
N MET A 131 -4.63 3.84 15.16
CA MET A 131 -4.09 2.47 15.09
C MET A 131 -5.10 1.42 15.58
N ALA A 132 -5.97 1.75 16.53
CA ALA A 132 -7.05 0.87 16.98
C ALA A 132 -8.04 0.51 15.83
N GLY A 133 -8.13 1.35 14.81
CA GLY A 133 -8.93 1.10 13.60
C GLY A 133 -8.30 0.16 12.58
N ILE A 134 -7.03 -0.26 12.76
CA ILE A 134 -6.33 -1.12 11.78
C ILE A 134 -7.08 -2.43 11.49
N PRO A 135 -7.60 -3.18 12.48
CA PRO A 135 -8.32 -4.43 12.20
C PRO A 135 -9.56 -4.20 11.33
N ALA A 136 -10.36 -3.18 11.62
CA ALA A 136 -11.52 -2.81 10.80
C ALA A 136 -11.09 -2.39 9.40
N PHE A 137 -10.01 -1.63 9.27
CA PHE A 137 -9.45 -1.25 7.98
C PHE A 137 -8.98 -2.48 7.18
N MET A 138 -8.33 -3.45 7.80
CA MET A 138 -7.94 -4.71 7.16
C MET A 138 -9.15 -5.50 6.66
N TYR A 139 -10.23 -5.56 7.44
CA TYR A 139 -11.49 -6.17 7.01
C TYR A 139 -12.05 -5.51 5.74
N TYR A 140 -12.11 -4.18 5.69
CA TYR A 140 -12.55 -3.46 4.48
C TYR A 140 -11.62 -3.66 3.29
N GLN A 141 -10.32 -3.84 3.50
CA GLN A 141 -9.37 -4.19 2.45
C GLN A 141 -9.64 -5.57 1.86
N LEU A 142 -9.91 -6.58 2.70
CA LEU A 142 -10.32 -7.92 2.25
C LEU A 142 -11.61 -7.87 1.44
N LEU A 143 -12.62 -7.15 1.92
CA LEU A 143 -13.87 -6.96 1.21
C LEU A 143 -13.66 -6.29 -0.15
N SER A 144 -12.73 -5.34 -0.23
CA SER A 144 -12.33 -4.68 -1.47
C SER A 144 -11.69 -5.66 -2.46
N LEU A 145 -10.85 -6.56 -1.96
CA LEU A 145 -10.20 -7.59 -2.79
C LEU A 145 -11.22 -8.54 -3.40
N LEU A 146 -12.22 -8.97 -2.64
CA LEU A 146 -13.31 -9.81 -3.15
C LEU A 146 -14.14 -9.11 -4.25
N ARG A 147 -14.22 -7.79 -4.23
CA ARG A 147 -14.98 -6.97 -5.18
C ARG A 147 -14.17 -6.49 -6.39
N VAL A 148 -12.90 -6.87 -6.51
CA VAL A 148 -12.00 -6.41 -7.59
C VAL A 148 -12.57 -6.66 -8.98
N ARG A 149 -13.14 -7.85 -9.23
CA ARG A 149 -13.73 -8.20 -10.55
C ARG A 149 -14.91 -7.29 -10.95
N LYS A 150 -15.60 -6.70 -9.98
CA LYS A 150 -16.74 -5.78 -10.20
C LYS A 150 -16.31 -4.30 -10.15
N ALA A 151 -15.04 -4.02 -9.89
CA ALA A 151 -14.55 -2.67 -9.60
C ALA A 151 -14.85 -1.64 -10.71
N ASN A 152 -14.74 -2.04 -11.97
CA ASN A 152 -15.02 -1.16 -13.12
C ASN A 152 -16.52 -0.87 -13.31
N LYS A 153 -17.41 -1.78 -12.88
CA LYS A 153 -18.86 -1.60 -12.96
C LYS A 153 -19.42 -0.72 -11.83
N ILE A 154 -18.68 -0.66 -10.70
CA ILE A 154 -19.09 0.04 -9.47
C ILE A 154 -18.36 1.39 -9.34
N SER A 155 -17.66 1.82 -10.39
CA SER A 155 -16.87 3.05 -10.37
C SER A 155 -17.79 4.27 -10.30
N VAL A 156 -17.92 4.82 -9.10
CA VAL A 156 -18.55 6.13 -8.85
C VAL A 156 -17.44 7.13 -8.55
N ALA A 157 -17.58 8.36 -9.04
CA ALA A 157 -16.68 9.45 -8.66
C ALA A 157 -16.67 9.59 -7.13
N THR A 158 -15.49 9.83 -6.55
CA THR A 158 -15.38 10.08 -5.12
C THR A 158 -16.12 11.37 -4.81
N GLN A 159 -17.11 11.31 -3.92
CA GLN A 159 -17.79 12.52 -3.45
C GLN A 159 -16.88 13.19 -2.43
N HIS A 160 -16.60 14.47 -2.67
CA HIS A 160 -15.88 15.33 -1.74
C HIS A 160 -16.89 16.05 -0.86
N TYR A 161 -16.64 16.04 0.45
CA TYR A 161 -17.57 16.63 1.45
C TYR A 161 -17.00 17.91 2.07
N HIS A 162 -15.72 18.19 1.82
CA HIS A 162 -15.02 19.36 2.34
C HIS A 162 -14.50 20.20 1.17
N ASN A 163 -15.09 21.38 0.98
CA ASN A 163 -14.62 22.36 -0.01
C ASN A 163 -13.77 23.43 0.67
N LYS A 164 -12.68 23.01 1.31
CA LYS A 164 -11.70 23.96 1.85
C LYS A 164 -10.71 24.35 0.76
N THR A 165 -10.47 25.64 0.61
CA THR A 165 -9.41 26.19 -0.22
C THR A 165 -8.07 26.04 0.49
N ILE A 166 -6.96 26.16 -0.27
CA ILE A 166 -5.59 26.01 0.29
C ILE A 166 -5.36 27.02 1.41
N ASP A 167 -5.94 28.21 1.34
CA ASP A 167 -5.82 29.29 2.31
C ASP A 167 -6.56 29.01 3.65
N GLU A 168 -7.47 28.04 3.65
CA GLU A 168 -8.26 27.63 4.82
C GLU A 168 -7.62 26.41 5.55
N ILE A 169 -6.51 25.88 5.02
CA ILE A 169 -5.79 24.77 5.63
C ILE A 169 -4.66 25.37 6.45
N GLU A 170 -4.83 25.43 7.77
CA GLU A 170 -3.75 25.75 8.70
C GLU A 170 -2.61 24.72 8.56
N VAL A 171 -1.42 25.21 8.24
CA VAL A 171 -0.18 24.44 8.05
C VAL A 171 0.48 24.18 9.40
#